data_363b63f30420880dd74fde0014eb5327
#
_entry.id   363b63f30420880dd74fde0014eb5327
#
_cell.length_a   1.000
_cell.length_b   1.000
_cell.length_c   1.000
_cell.angle_alpha   90.00
_cell.angle_beta   90.00
_cell.angle_gamma   90.00
#
_symmetry.space_group_name_H-M   'P 1'
#
loop_
_entity.id
_entity.type
_entity.pdbx_description
1 polymer ?
#
loop_
_entity_poly.entity_id
_entity_poly.type
_entity_poly.pdbx_seq_one_letter_code
_entity_poly.pdbx_strand_id
1 'polypeptide(L)'
;MNLTKQPPRRPSNLSIAGIVGLARMTDKARAFNNETLGEYLYGGDSGLDRKILDFLSIPDEQFAEAVEEYDDHTLDTWVIAQSTRTISEIEEFNQRELSIEPQTEEYRQRLKDRLAKYAPDRTDIKTVLQSVELDDWGNFWQLDLTKQPPRSPYNRNIAGVFGIARMAEKAR
;
A
#
# COMPACT_ATOMS: atom_id res chain seq x y z
N MET A 1 -15.16 -6.27 -0.44
CA MET A 1 -14.45 -4.95 -0.59
C MET A 1 -14.92 -4.31 -1.89
N ASN A 2 -15.16 -3.00 -1.91
CA ASN A 2 -15.56 -2.29 -3.15
C ASN A 2 -14.64 -1.07 -3.35
N LEU A 3 -13.69 -1.20 -4.28
CA LEU A 3 -12.67 -0.18 -4.54
C LEU A 3 -13.14 0.93 -5.50
N THR A 4 -14.37 0.87 -6.00
CA THR A 4 -14.99 2.02 -6.67
C THR A 4 -15.48 3.08 -5.68
N LYS A 5 -15.56 2.74 -4.37
CA LYS A 5 -16.12 3.60 -3.32
C LYS A 5 -15.14 3.97 -2.23
N GLN A 6 -14.05 3.22 -2.07
CA GLN A 6 -13.03 3.45 -1.04
C GLN A 6 -11.68 2.90 -1.51
N PRO A 7 -10.55 3.46 -1.05
CA PRO A 7 -9.24 2.92 -1.40
C PRO A 7 -8.99 1.59 -0.69
N PRO A 8 -8.10 0.73 -1.23
CA PRO A 8 -7.58 -0.41 -0.49
C PRO A 8 -6.74 0.06 0.71
N ARG A 9 -6.44 -0.86 1.62
CA ARG A 9 -5.50 -0.59 2.71
C ARG A 9 -4.19 0.00 2.17
N ARG A 10 -3.53 0.80 3.01
CA ARG A 10 -2.29 1.48 2.62
C ARG A 10 -1.19 0.47 2.32
N PRO A 11 -0.27 0.79 1.40
CA PRO A 11 0.90 -0.05 1.16
C PRO A 11 1.71 -0.34 2.43
N SER A 12 1.76 0.63 3.34
CA SER A 12 2.48 0.51 4.62
C SER A 12 1.77 -0.31 5.71
N ASN A 13 0.57 -0.85 5.42
CA ASN A 13 -0.15 -1.73 6.35
C ASN A 13 0.49 -3.12 6.37
N LEU A 14 0.92 -3.58 7.53
CA LEU A 14 1.61 -4.86 7.76
C LEU A 14 0.71 -5.92 8.40
N SER A 15 -0.60 -5.77 8.36
CA SER A 15 -1.54 -6.65 9.07
C SER A 15 -1.65 -8.08 8.51
N ILE A 16 -1.03 -8.38 7.36
CA ILE A 16 -0.98 -9.72 6.79
C ILE A 16 0.49 -10.10 6.58
N ALA A 17 0.93 -11.16 7.20
CA ALA A 17 2.29 -11.74 7.18
C ALA A 17 3.43 -10.73 7.44
N GLY A 18 3.11 -9.55 8.00
CA GLY A 18 4.10 -8.50 8.23
C GLY A 18 4.69 -7.90 6.94
N ILE A 19 4.08 -8.10 5.78
CA ILE A 19 4.65 -7.74 4.47
C ILE A 19 4.02 -6.45 3.93
N VAL A 20 4.88 -5.50 3.54
CA VAL A 20 4.50 -4.24 2.89
C VAL A 20 3.71 -4.53 1.61
N GLY A 21 2.56 -3.87 1.47
CA GLY A 21 1.68 -3.97 0.32
C GLY A 21 0.77 -5.19 0.30
N LEU A 22 1.02 -6.23 1.11
CA LEU A 22 0.25 -7.48 1.05
C LEU A 22 -1.21 -7.28 1.48
N ALA A 23 -1.47 -6.54 2.55
CA ALA A 23 -2.84 -6.22 2.96
C ALA A 23 -3.60 -5.42 1.88
N ARG A 24 -2.90 -4.52 1.17
CA ARG A 24 -3.43 -3.79 0.02
C ARG A 24 -3.75 -4.74 -1.14
N MET A 25 -2.85 -5.65 -1.47
CA MET A 25 -3.04 -6.65 -2.52
C MET A 25 -4.23 -7.56 -2.19
N THR A 26 -4.40 -7.95 -0.92
CA THR A 26 -5.56 -8.71 -0.43
C THR A 26 -6.87 -7.97 -0.69
N ASP A 27 -6.93 -6.67 -0.40
CA ASP A 27 -8.13 -5.87 -0.67
C ASP A 27 -8.44 -5.79 -2.16
N LYS A 28 -7.42 -5.67 -3.00
CA LYS A 28 -7.56 -5.67 -4.46
C LYS A 28 -7.99 -7.03 -4.99
N ALA A 29 -7.45 -8.14 -4.47
CA ALA A 29 -7.89 -9.48 -4.83
C ALA A 29 -9.37 -9.71 -4.49
N ARG A 30 -9.81 -9.31 -3.30
CA ARG A 30 -11.24 -9.37 -2.92
C ARG A 30 -12.13 -8.54 -3.83
N ALA A 31 -11.66 -7.36 -4.22
CA ALA A 31 -12.39 -6.51 -5.15
C ALA A 31 -12.39 -7.06 -6.58
N PHE A 32 -11.30 -7.70 -7.00
CA PHE A 32 -11.19 -8.38 -8.28
C PHE A 32 -12.17 -9.54 -8.38
N ASN A 33 -12.20 -10.44 -7.38
CA ASN A 33 -13.13 -11.58 -7.31
C ASN A 33 -14.60 -11.14 -7.29
N ASN A 34 -14.90 -9.94 -6.79
CA ASN A 34 -16.25 -9.36 -6.74
C ASN A 34 -16.56 -8.35 -7.85
N GLU A 35 -15.72 -8.23 -8.88
CA GLU A 35 -15.88 -7.28 -9.99
C GLU A 35 -16.04 -5.82 -9.54
N THR A 36 -15.40 -5.46 -8.43
CA THR A 36 -15.48 -4.13 -7.82
C THR A 36 -14.12 -3.44 -7.68
N LEU A 37 -13.16 -3.86 -8.51
CA LEU A 37 -11.77 -3.36 -8.51
C LEU A 37 -11.66 -1.88 -8.91
N GLY A 38 -12.59 -1.38 -9.76
CA GLY A 38 -12.58 -0.02 -10.28
C GLY A 38 -11.37 0.21 -11.20
N GLU A 39 -10.65 1.32 -10.98
CA GLU A 39 -9.45 1.67 -11.77
C GLU A 39 -8.15 1.05 -11.23
N TYR A 40 -8.23 0.27 -10.16
CA TYR A 40 -7.05 -0.42 -9.63
C TYR A 40 -6.67 -1.61 -10.50
N LEU A 41 -5.37 -1.93 -10.49
CA LEU A 41 -4.81 -3.12 -11.12
C LEU A 41 -4.48 -4.15 -10.03
N TYR A 42 -4.70 -5.43 -10.33
CA TYR A 42 -4.38 -6.54 -9.44
C TYR A 42 -3.36 -7.51 -10.08
N GLY A 43 -2.62 -8.20 -9.24
CA GLY A 43 -1.74 -9.29 -9.65
C GLY A 43 -0.61 -8.84 -10.59
N GLY A 44 -0.39 -9.60 -11.66
CA GLY A 44 0.66 -9.34 -12.64
C GLY A 44 0.59 -7.97 -13.33
N ASP A 45 -0.56 -7.34 -13.40
CA ASP A 45 -0.75 -6.02 -14.02
C ASP A 45 -0.38 -4.87 -13.06
N SER A 46 -0.32 -5.13 -11.75
CA SER A 46 0.08 -4.17 -10.73
C SER A 46 1.57 -4.32 -10.39
N GLY A 47 2.35 -3.26 -10.58
CA GLY A 47 3.80 -3.30 -10.34
C GLY A 47 4.18 -3.63 -8.89
N LEU A 48 3.38 -3.22 -7.89
CA LEU A 48 3.62 -3.58 -6.49
C LEU A 48 3.21 -5.03 -6.20
N ASP A 49 2.04 -5.45 -6.68
CA ASP A 49 1.54 -6.81 -6.44
C ASP A 49 2.45 -7.85 -7.07
N ARG A 50 2.93 -7.60 -8.31
CA ARG A 50 3.89 -8.47 -8.98
C ARG A 50 5.15 -8.68 -8.12
N LYS A 51 5.71 -7.61 -7.56
CA LYS A 51 6.89 -7.72 -6.69
C LYS A 51 6.61 -8.56 -5.44
N ILE A 52 5.41 -8.44 -4.86
CA ILE A 52 5.01 -9.22 -3.68
C ILE A 52 4.83 -10.68 -4.06
N LEU A 53 4.13 -10.97 -5.14
CA LEU A 53 3.89 -12.33 -5.63
C LEU A 53 5.22 -13.03 -6.01
N ASP A 54 6.11 -12.32 -6.72
CA ASP A 54 7.45 -12.79 -7.05
C ASP A 54 8.27 -13.08 -5.78
N PHE A 55 8.23 -12.17 -4.80
CA PHE A 55 8.91 -12.34 -3.53
C PHE A 55 8.40 -13.57 -2.77
N LEU A 56 7.09 -13.77 -2.73
CA LEU A 56 6.45 -14.91 -2.05
C LEU A 56 6.52 -16.22 -2.85
N SER A 57 6.80 -16.12 -4.16
CA SER A 57 6.70 -17.25 -5.10
C SER A 57 5.30 -17.86 -5.15
N ILE A 58 4.26 -17.03 -5.05
CA ILE A 58 2.85 -17.42 -5.11
C ILE A 58 2.25 -16.87 -6.41
N PRO A 59 1.63 -17.72 -7.26
CA PRO A 59 0.88 -17.27 -8.43
C PRO A 59 -0.30 -16.36 -8.05
N ASP A 60 -0.65 -15.40 -8.89
CA ASP A 60 -1.74 -14.46 -8.65
C ASP A 60 -3.11 -15.11 -8.59
N GLU A 61 -3.36 -16.12 -9.43
CA GLU A 61 -4.60 -16.92 -9.38
C GLU A 61 -4.71 -17.67 -8.05
N GLN A 62 -3.64 -18.32 -7.59
CA GLN A 62 -3.62 -19.05 -6.31
C GLN A 62 -3.85 -18.11 -5.13
N PHE A 63 -3.28 -16.89 -5.19
CA PHE A 63 -3.52 -15.89 -4.15
C PHE A 63 -4.96 -15.39 -4.17
N ALA A 64 -5.56 -15.18 -5.36
CA ALA A 64 -6.96 -14.76 -5.50
C ALA A 64 -7.92 -15.81 -4.93
N GLU A 65 -7.69 -17.10 -5.19
CA GLU A 65 -8.45 -18.22 -4.62
C GLU A 65 -8.35 -18.25 -3.09
N ALA A 66 -7.14 -18.14 -2.54
CA ALA A 66 -6.93 -18.12 -1.09
C ALA A 66 -7.63 -16.93 -0.41
N VAL A 67 -7.65 -15.76 -1.05
CA VAL A 67 -8.31 -14.55 -0.53
C VAL A 67 -9.84 -14.68 -0.54
N GLU A 68 -10.41 -15.48 -1.43
CA GLU A 68 -11.84 -15.80 -1.44
C GLU A 68 -12.22 -16.76 -0.30
N GLU A 69 -11.35 -17.72 -0.03
CA GLU A 69 -11.60 -18.77 0.97
C GLU A 69 -11.32 -18.30 2.40
N TYR A 70 -10.29 -17.44 2.60
CA TYR A 70 -9.76 -17.11 3.93
C TYR A 70 -10.05 -15.67 4.35
N ASP A 71 -10.34 -15.50 5.64
CA ASP A 71 -10.28 -14.19 6.29
C ASP A 71 -8.82 -13.71 6.47
N ASP A 72 -8.63 -12.49 6.95
CA ASP A 72 -7.29 -11.92 7.10
C ASP A 72 -6.38 -12.74 8.03
N HIS A 73 -6.93 -13.32 9.09
CA HIS A 73 -6.16 -14.08 10.08
C HIS A 73 -5.72 -15.42 9.51
N THR A 74 -6.61 -16.11 8.82
CA THR A 74 -6.31 -17.40 8.18
C THR A 74 -5.39 -17.21 6.99
N LEU A 75 -5.60 -16.14 6.20
CA LEU A 75 -4.74 -15.77 5.08
C LEU A 75 -3.31 -15.45 5.55
N ASP A 76 -3.15 -14.75 6.67
CA ASP A 76 -1.85 -14.48 7.30
C ASP A 76 -1.06 -15.79 7.53
N THR A 77 -1.70 -16.75 8.17
CA THR A 77 -1.13 -18.07 8.44
C THR A 77 -0.84 -18.84 7.15
N TRP A 78 -1.75 -18.79 6.18
CA TRP A 78 -1.59 -19.44 4.89
C TRP A 78 -0.40 -18.88 4.11
N VAL A 79 -0.25 -17.55 4.02
CA VAL A 79 0.89 -16.91 3.34
C VAL A 79 2.21 -17.33 3.99
N ILE A 80 2.29 -17.31 5.31
CA ILE A 80 3.48 -17.74 6.04
C ILE A 80 3.82 -19.22 5.73
N ALA A 81 2.82 -20.07 5.64
CA ALA A 81 3.00 -21.51 5.34
C ALA A 81 3.42 -21.76 3.88
N GLN A 82 2.91 -20.97 2.93
CA GLN A 82 3.27 -21.09 1.50
C GLN A 82 4.64 -20.48 1.21
N SER A 83 4.98 -19.41 1.90
CA SER A 83 6.25 -18.70 1.69
C SER A 83 7.39 -19.41 2.42
N THR A 84 8.52 -19.57 1.73
CA THR A 84 9.78 -20.05 2.36
C THR A 84 10.63 -18.91 2.91
N ARG A 85 10.07 -17.67 2.97
CA ARG A 85 10.82 -16.49 3.38
C ARG A 85 11.04 -16.44 4.88
N THR A 86 12.26 -16.11 5.27
CA THR A 86 12.62 -15.84 6.65
C THR A 86 12.16 -14.45 7.10
N ILE A 87 12.07 -14.24 8.41
CA ILE A 87 11.75 -12.92 8.99
C ILE A 87 12.73 -11.84 8.47
N SER A 88 14.03 -12.16 8.39
CA SER A 88 15.04 -11.22 7.89
C SER A 88 14.80 -10.83 6.43
N GLU A 89 14.45 -11.78 5.56
CA GLU A 89 14.13 -11.50 4.16
C GLU A 89 12.89 -10.61 4.03
N ILE A 90 11.88 -10.83 4.88
CA ILE A 90 10.67 -9.98 4.93
C ILE A 90 11.03 -8.56 5.39
N GLU A 91 11.84 -8.42 6.41
CA GLU A 91 12.30 -7.10 6.88
C GLU A 91 13.11 -6.36 5.82
N GLU A 92 14.01 -7.04 5.13
CA GLU A 92 14.79 -6.47 4.02
C GLU A 92 13.91 -6.06 2.84
N PHE A 93 12.93 -6.89 2.47
CA PHE A 93 11.93 -6.56 1.46
C PHE A 93 11.15 -5.31 1.85
N ASN A 94 10.62 -5.28 3.07
CA ASN A 94 9.85 -4.17 3.60
C ASN A 94 10.65 -2.85 3.61
N GLN A 95 11.88 -2.88 4.11
CA GLN A 95 12.75 -1.70 4.16
C GLN A 95 13.04 -1.18 2.76
N ARG A 96 13.35 -2.07 1.82
CA ARG A 96 13.59 -1.71 0.42
C ARG A 96 12.37 -1.05 -0.20
N GLU A 97 11.19 -1.69 -0.15
CA GLU A 97 9.99 -1.17 -0.81
C GLU A 97 9.51 0.16 -0.17
N LEU A 98 9.64 0.32 1.15
CA LEU A 98 9.29 1.57 1.84
C LEU A 98 10.22 2.74 1.51
N SER A 99 11.47 2.47 1.13
CA SER A 99 12.49 3.49 0.87
C SER A 99 12.67 3.85 -0.60
N ILE A 100 12.07 3.09 -1.53
CA ILE A 100 12.26 3.35 -2.97
C ILE A 100 11.70 4.72 -3.34
N GLU A 101 12.60 5.60 -3.79
CA GLU A 101 12.24 6.84 -4.48
C GLU A 101 12.01 6.61 -5.97
N PRO A 102 11.27 7.47 -6.67
CA PRO A 102 11.04 7.38 -8.12
C PRO A 102 12.34 7.34 -8.93
N GLN A 103 12.64 6.24 -9.59
CA GLN A 103 13.89 6.03 -10.34
C GLN A 103 13.81 6.52 -11.79
N THR A 104 12.62 6.52 -12.40
CA THR A 104 12.42 6.97 -13.78
C THR A 104 11.86 8.40 -13.82
N GLU A 105 12.07 9.11 -14.92
CA GLU A 105 11.49 10.43 -15.10
C GLU A 105 9.96 10.40 -15.10
N GLU A 106 9.37 9.34 -15.66
CA GLU A 106 7.93 9.13 -15.62
C GLU A 106 7.37 9.07 -14.19
N TYR A 107 7.99 8.28 -13.31
CA TYR A 107 7.57 8.19 -11.92
C TYR A 107 7.84 9.48 -11.14
N ARG A 108 8.93 10.19 -11.43
CA ARG A 108 9.20 11.52 -10.86
C ARG A 108 8.14 12.54 -11.26
N GLN A 109 7.75 12.52 -12.54
CA GLN A 109 6.71 13.43 -13.02
C GLN A 109 5.35 13.09 -12.40
N ARG A 110 4.98 11.82 -12.33
CA ARG A 110 3.75 11.40 -11.62
C ARG A 110 3.69 11.87 -10.17
N LEU A 111 4.80 11.77 -9.43
CA LEU A 111 4.86 12.27 -8.05
C LEU A 111 4.68 13.80 -8.01
N LYS A 112 5.34 14.55 -8.91
CA LYS A 112 5.17 16.01 -9.01
C LYS A 112 3.72 16.40 -9.30
N ASP A 113 3.07 15.71 -10.25
CA ASP A 113 1.68 15.99 -10.65
C ASP A 113 0.71 15.70 -9.49
N ARG A 114 0.90 14.59 -8.77
CA ARG A 114 0.11 14.25 -7.59
C ARG A 114 0.30 15.25 -6.46
N LEU A 115 1.55 15.66 -6.18
CA LEU A 115 1.84 16.68 -5.19
C LEU A 115 1.17 18.01 -5.56
N ALA A 116 1.33 18.47 -6.80
CA ALA A 116 0.72 19.72 -7.26
C ALA A 116 -0.81 19.68 -7.16
N LYS A 117 -1.42 18.52 -7.43
CA LYS A 117 -2.89 18.36 -7.43
C LYS A 117 -3.46 18.23 -6.01
N TYR A 118 -2.81 17.45 -5.14
CA TYR A 118 -3.43 17.01 -3.89
C TYR A 118 -2.76 17.55 -2.63
N ALA A 119 -1.49 17.94 -2.70
CA ALA A 119 -0.72 18.32 -1.52
C ALA A 119 0.48 19.23 -1.87
N PRO A 120 0.25 20.44 -2.46
CA PRO A 120 1.32 21.27 -3.03
C PRO A 120 2.36 21.74 -2.00
N ASP A 121 1.97 21.87 -0.74
CA ASP A 121 2.88 22.32 0.33
C ASP A 121 3.65 21.17 1.03
N ARG A 122 3.43 19.93 0.59
CA ARG A 122 4.07 18.75 1.20
C ARG A 122 5.44 18.49 0.58
N THR A 123 6.48 18.44 1.43
CA THR A 123 7.87 18.13 1.04
C THR A 123 8.39 16.80 1.57
N ASP A 124 7.58 16.12 2.36
CA ASP A 124 7.91 14.87 3.03
C ASP A 124 7.50 13.61 2.24
N ILE A 125 6.74 13.78 1.15
CA ILE A 125 6.32 12.70 0.27
C ILE A 125 7.37 12.53 -0.83
N LYS A 126 8.17 11.48 -0.74
CA LYS A 126 9.33 11.25 -1.62
C LYS A 126 9.36 9.87 -2.26
N THR A 127 8.78 8.86 -1.58
CA THR A 127 8.87 7.48 -2.05
C THR A 127 7.71 7.09 -2.96
N VAL A 128 7.90 6.00 -3.72
CA VAL A 128 6.86 5.45 -4.61
C VAL A 128 5.61 5.09 -3.82
N LEU A 129 5.74 4.44 -2.67
CA LEU A 129 4.59 4.04 -1.87
C LEU A 129 3.86 5.22 -1.23
N GLN A 130 4.60 6.27 -0.83
CA GLN A 130 3.97 7.52 -0.37
C GLN A 130 3.19 8.21 -1.51
N SER A 131 3.71 8.16 -2.74
CA SER A 131 3.00 8.67 -3.92
C SER A 131 1.72 7.89 -4.20
N VAL A 132 1.70 6.57 -4.00
CA VAL A 132 0.49 5.74 -4.11
C VAL A 132 -0.52 6.10 -3.02
N GLU A 133 -0.08 6.26 -1.77
CA GLU A 133 -0.95 6.71 -0.68
C GLU A 133 -1.57 8.09 -0.97
N LEU A 134 -0.79 9.02 -1.52
CA LEU A 134 -1.29 10.34 -1.91
C LEU A 134 -2.35 10.26 -3.00
N ASP A 135 -2.18 9.39 -3.99
CA ASP A 135 -3.14 9.19 -5.07
C ASP A 135 -4.46 8.61 -4.55
N ASP A 136 -4.39 7.59 -3.71
CA ASP A 136 -5.58 7.01 -3.07
C ASP A 136 -6.38 8.06 -2.30
N TRP A 137 -5.69 8.85 -1.49
CA TRP A 137 -6.33 9.92 -0.72
C TRP A 137 -6.89 11.01 -1.62
N GLY A 138 -6.17 11.39 -2.66
CA GLY A 138 -6.63 12.41 -3.59
C GLY A 138 -7.88 12.01 -4.35
N ASN A 139 -8.00 10.73 -4.70
CA ASN A 139 -9.18 10.22 -5.39
C ASN A 139 -10.39 9.98 -4.46
N PHE A 140 -10.13 9.68 -3.18
CA PHE A 140 -11.16 9.39 -2.18
C PHE A 140 -11.21 10.41 -1.03
N TRP A 141 -10.71 11.63 -1.24
CA TRP A 141 -10.65 12.69 -0.22
C TRP A 141 -12.00 13.09 0.36
N GLN A 142 -13.09 12.71 -0.28
CA GLN A 142 -14.46 12.84 0.24
C GLN A 142 -14.68 12.04 1.54
N LEU A 143 -13.82 11.07 1.83
CA LEU A 143 -13.79 10.33 3.09
C LEU A 143 -13.12 11.13 4.22
N ASP A 144 -12.73 12.30 3.89
CA ASP A 144 -12.21 13.44 4.65
C ASP A 144 -11.48 13.17 5.97
N LEU A 145 -10.15 13.27 5.89
CA LEU A 145 -9.37 13.82 6.96
C LEU A 145 -8.88 15.20 6.48
N THR A 146 -9.79 16.21 6.46
CA THR A 146 -9.46 17.61 6.13
C THR A 146 -8.84 17.85 4.74
N LYS A 147 -9.26 17.06 3.75
CA LYS A 147 -8.86 17.23 2.32
C LYS A 147 -7.37 17.02 2.02
N GLN A 148 -6.61 16.50 2.96
CA GLN A 148 -5.21 16.12 2.74
C GLN A 148 -4.92 14.77 3.40
N PRO A 149 -4.11 13.91 2.77
CA PRO A 149 -3.72 12.68 3.42
C PRO A 149 -2.86 12.99 4.66
N PRO A 150 -3.10 12.33 5.80
CA PRO A 150 -2.20 12.49 6.94
C PRO A 150 -0.82 11.98 6.55
N ARG A 151 0.21 12.52 7.18
CA ARG A 151 1.60 12.08 6.94
C ARG A 151 1.73 10.58 7.07
N SER A 152 2.64 10.01 6.29
CA SER A 152 2.99 8.60 6.42
C SER A 152 3.32 8.25 7.87
N PRO A 153 2.90 7.07 8.37
CA PRO A 153 3.28 6.62 9.71
C PRO A 153 4.80 6.52 9.90
N TYR A 154 5.56 6.41 8.80
CA TYR A 154 7.04 6.42 8.81
C TYR A 154 7.66 7.82 8.86
N ASN A 155 6.83 8.89 8.75
CA ASN A 155 7.33 10.24 8.90
C ASN A 155 7.76 10.50 10.36
N ARG A 156 9.02 10.88 10.56
CA ARG A 156 9.64 11.15 11.86
C ARG A 156 9.84 12.63 12.15
N ASN A 157 9.19 13.51 11.42
CA ASN A 157 9.41 14.97 11.53
C ASN A 157 8.99 15.54 12.89
N ILE A 158 8.22 14.80 13.69
CA ILE A 158 7.89 15.20 15.07
C ILE A 158 8.53 14.21 16.04
N ALA A 159 9.43 14.69 16.88
CA ALA A 159 10.12 13.93 17.93
C ALA A 159 10.88 12.67 17.45
N GLY A 160 11.14 12.52 16.15
CA GLY A 160 11.84 11.36 15.60
C GLY A 160 11.11 10.02 15.77
N VAL A 161 9.85 10.02 16.18
CA VAL A 161 9.07 8.80 16.48
C VAL A 161 8.07 8.49 15.37
N PHE A 162 7.95 7.23 15.03
CA PHE A 162 6.98 6.75 14.04
C PHE A 162 5.54 7.11 14.44
N GLY A 163 4.75 7.56 13.49
CA GLY A 163 3.33 7.78 13.63
C GLY A 163 2.91 9.04 14.39
N ILE A 164 3.80 9.73 15.12
CA ILE A 164 3.43 10.94 15.88
C ILE A 164 2.98 12.07 14.95
N ALA A 165 3.70 12.32 13.86
CA ALA A 165 3.32 13.35 12.90
C ALA A 165 1.92 13.09 12.31
N ARG A 166 1.63 11.82 11.98
CA ARG A 166 0.33 11.38 11.51
C ARG A 166 -0.76 11.51 12.57
N MET A 167 -0.46 11.16 13.82
CA MET A 167 -1.41 11.27 14.93
C MET A 167 -1.76 12.75 15.21
N ALA A 168 -0.77 13.63 15.17
CA ALA A 168 -0.97 15.07 15.35
C ALA A 168 -1.86 15.68 14.26
N GLU A 169 -1.75 15.22 13.02
CA GLU A 169 -2.63 15.67 11.92
C GLU A 169 -4.06 15.13 12.03
N LYS A 170 -4.24 13.93 12.59
CA LYS A 170 -5.58 13.39 12.85
C LYS A 170 -6.30 14.07 14.02
N ALA A 171 -5.56 14.68 14.92
CA ALA A 171 -6.09 15.35 16.10
C ALA A 171 -6.50 16.81 15.85
N ARG A 172 -6.18 17.37 14.70
CA ARG A 172 -6.56 18.73 14.26
C ARG A 172 -7.87 18.71 13.48
#